data_fde0a07116085f17a2d72d774eaa7c56
#
_entry.id   fde0a07116085f17a2d72d774eaa7c56
#
_cell.length_a   1.000
_cell.length_b   1.000
_cell.length_c   1.000
_cell.angle_alpha   90.00
_cell.angle_beta   90.00
_cell.angle_gamma   90.00
#
_symmetry.space_group_name_H-M   'P 1'
#
loop_
_entity.id
_entity.type
_entity.pdbx_description
1 polymer ?
#
loop_
_entity_poly.entity_id
_entity_poly.type
_entity_poly.pdbx_seq_one_letter_code
_entity_poly.pdbx_strand_id
1 'polypeptide(L)'
;MQPPGRAPTQGRTLIALFEGQQYPVTKEEFVIGRGQKTSDLTIRDSNVSRRHACVVLYNGQYWIVDQQSTNGVEFNGGKVDRKVIEDGDLYRICDHEIQFVYR
;
A
#
# COMPACT_ATOMS: atom_id res chain seq x y z
N MET A 1 -9.85 2.56 -27.66
CA MET A 1 -9.56 1.21 -27.14
C MET A 1 -8.35 1.25 -26.24
N GLN A 2 -8.37 0.48 -25.19
CA GLN A 2 -7.24 0.47 -24.28
C GLN A 2 -6.24 -0.59 -24.69
N PRO A 3 -4.95 -0.28 -24.59
CA PRO A 3 -3.93 -1.26 -24.90
C PRO A 3 -4.04 -2.47 -23.97
N PRO A 4 -3.68 -3.65 -24.45
CA PRO A 4 -3.55 -4.80 -23.55
C PRO A 4 -2.52 -4.49 -22.47
N GLY A 5 -2.74 -4.98 -21.27
CA GLY A 5 -1.85 -4.72 -20.17
C GLY A 5 -1.95 -3.34 -19.58
N ARG A 6 -2.97 -2.61 -19.96
CA ARG A 6 -3.23 -1.31 -19.39
C ARG A 6 -3.37 -1.43 -17.87
N ALA A 7 -2.76 -0.47 -17.18
CA ALA A 7 -2.73 -0.49 -15.74
C ALA A 7 -4.13 -0.50 -15.15
N PRO A 8 -4.38 -1.29 -14.09
CA PRO A 8 -5.68 -1.27 -13.41
C PRO A 8 -5.99 0.10 -12.81
N THR A 9 -4.98 0.95 -12.66
CA THR A 9 -5.16 2.31 -12.14
C THR A 9 -5.86 3.23 -13.11
N GLN A 10 -5.90 2.88 -14.38
CA GLN A 10 -6.38 3.82 -15.40
C GLN A 10 -7.90 3.96 -15.30
N GLY A 11 -8.38 5.19 -15.05
CA GLY A 11 -9.78 5.48 -14.87
C GLY A 11 -10.32 5.01 -13.53
N ARG A 12 -9.45 4.57 -12.61
CA ARG A 12 -9.85 4.05 -11.31
C ARG A 12 -8.94 4.63 -10.23
N THR A 13 -9.49 4.73 -9.03
CA THR A 13 -8.74 5.22 -7.87
C THR A 13 -8.39 4.04 -6.98
N LEU A 14 -7.12 3.97 -6.59
CA LEU A 14 -6.69 3.00 -5.59
C LEU A 14 -7.03 3.54 -4.21
N ILE A 15 -7.67 2.72 -3.40
CA ILE A 15 -8.07 3.11 -2.05
C ILE A 15 -7.53 2.09 -1.07
N ALA A 16 -6.85 2.58 -0.03
CA ALA A 16 -6.42 1.76 1.09
C ALA A 16 -7.51 1.78 2.14
N LEU A 17 -7.93 0.60 2.57
CA LEU A 17 -8.94 0.44 3.63
C LEU A 17 -8.23 0.01 4.89
N PHE A 18 -8.35 0.82 5.93
CA PHE A 18 -7.66 0.57 7.20
C PHE A 18 -8.53 1.04 8.35
N GLU A 19 -8.81 0.13 9.27
CA GLU A 19 -9.59 0.42 10.48
C GLU A 19 -10.90 1.14 10.18
N GLY A 20 -11.60 0.67 9.14
CA GLY A 20 -12.90 1.21 8.76
C GLY A 20 -12.84 2.53 8.03
N GLN A 21 -11.65 3.02 7.71
CA GLN A 21 -11.48 4.27 6.98
C GLN A 21 -10.91 4.05 5.60
N GLN A 22 -11.19 4.97 4.71
CA GLN A 22 -10.74 4.92 3.32
C GLN A 22 -9.68 5.98 3.10
N TYR A 23 -8.55 5.56 2.51
CA TYR A 23 -7.45 6.46 2.21
C TYR A 23 -7.19 6.39 0.71
N PRO A 24 -7.70 7.36 -0.07
CA PRO A 24 -7.45 7.36 -1.51
C PRO A 24 -5.96 7.59 -1.77
N VAL A 25 -5.41 6.80 -2.67
CA VAL A 25 -4.02 6.95 -3.08
C VAL A 25 -4.02 7.84 -4.30
N THR A 26 -3.72 9.13 -4.10
CA THR A 26 -3.75 10.13 -5.17
C THR A 26 -2.38 10.68 -5.51
N LYS A 27 -1.34 10.12 -4.90
CA LYS A 27 0.04 10.53 -5.12
C LYS A 27 0.80 9.40 -5.80
N GLU A 28 1.92 9.73 -6.42
CA GLU A 28 2.79 8.72 -6.99
C GLU A 28 3.59 7.98 -5.92
N GLU A 29 3.65 8.55 -4.73
CA GLU A 29 4.32 7.93 -3.59
C GLU A 29 3.47 8.17 -2.35
N PHE A 30 2.93 7.10 -1.80
CA PHE A 30 2.01 7.14 -0.66
C PHE A 30 2.66 6.33 0.46
N VAL A 31 2.96 6.98 1.57
CA VAL A 31 3.76 6.39 2.65
C VAL A 31 2.86 5.82 3.74
N ILE A 32 3.17 4.60 4.17
CA ILE A 32 2.51 3.92 5.27
C ILE A 32 3.55 3.72 6.37
N GLY A 33 3.23 4.18 7.58
CA GLY A 33 4.16 4.02 8.67
C GLY A 33 3.70 4.66 9.96
N ARG A 34 4.59 4.65 10.94
CA ARG A 34 4.29 5.18 12.27
C ARG A 34 4.43 6.70 12.34
N GLY A 35 5.21 7.29 11.47
CA GLY A 35 5.48 8.72 11.51
C GLY A 35 4.30 9.54 11.06
N GLN A 36 3.67 10.28 11.96
CA GLN A 36 2.48 11.05 11.64
C GLN A 36 2.73 12.10 10.56
N LYS A 37 3.87 12.78 10.64
CA LYS A 37 4.16 13.87 9.70
C LYS A 37 4.70 13.37 8.37
N THR A 38 5.17 12.13 8.33
CA THR A 38 5.81 11.58 7.14
C THR A 38 4.96 10.51 6.46
N SER A 39 3.83 10.14 7.06
CA SER A 39 2.98 9.07 6.53
C SER A 39 1.67 9.63 6.00
N ASP A 40 1.22 9.05 4.88
CA ASP A 40 -0.11 9.34 4.35
C ASP A 40 -1.15 8.46 5.04
N LEU A 41 -0.74 7.27 5.47
CA LEU A 41 -1.55 6.40 6.31
C LEU A 41 -0.70 6.08 7.54
N THR A 42 -1.14 6.55 8.70
CA THR A 42 -0.39 6.41 9.94
C THR A 42 -0.89 5.22 10.73
N ILE A 43 0.04 4.34 11.14
CA ILE A 43 -0.26 3.22 12.02
C ILE A 43 0.43 3.48 13.35
N ARG A 44 -0.36 3.71 14.39
CA ARG A 44 0.17 4.09 15.71
C ARG A 44 0.54 2.84 16.50
N ASP A 45 1.70 2.31 16.18
CA ASP A 45 2.21 1.10 16.81
C ASP A 45 3.73 1.21 16.81
N SER A 46 4.34 1.08 17.97
CA SER A 46 5.79 1.22 18.10
C SER A 46 6.56 0.14 17.34
N ASN A 47 5.89 -0.96 16.99
CA ASN A 47 6.50 -2.02 16.20
C ASN A 47 6.48 -1.74 14.70
N VAL A 48 5.77 -0.71 14.29
CA VAL A 48 5.72 -0.27 12.89
C VAL A 48 6.85 0.74 12.68
N SER A 49 7.61 0.57 11.62
CA SER A 49 8.70 1.48 11.29
C SER A 49 8.13 2.84 10.90
N ARG A 50 8.92 3.89 11.10
CA ARG A 50 8.47 5.25 10.80
C ARG A 50 8.02 5.39 9.35
N ARG A 51 8.82 4.92 8.41
CA ARG A 51 8.42 4.72 7.02
C ARG A 51 8.49 3.22 6.77
N HIS A 52 7.35 2.56 6.91
CA HIS A 52 7.32 1.11 6.87
C HIS A 52 7.20 0.58 5.44
N ALA A 53 6.30 1.15 4.69
CA ALA A 53 6.04 0.74 3.32
C ALA A 53 5.65 1.96 2.50
N CYS A 54 5.74 1.83 1.19
CA CYS A 54 5.35 2.89 0.28
C CYS A 54 4.58 2.30 -0.87
N VAL A 55 3.46 2.93 -1.22
CA VAL A 55 2.74 2.58 -2.43
C VAL A 55 3.24 3.52 -3.51
N VAL A 56 3.81 2.94 -4.57
CA VAL A 56 4.41 3.75 -5.63
C VAL A 56 3.75 3.44 -6.96
N LEU A 57 3.59 4.46 -7.79
CA LEU A 57 3.11 4.31 -9.15
C LEU A 57 4.31 4.15 -10.07
N TYR A 58 4.38 3.01 -10.76
CA TYR A 58 5.50 2.70 -11.64
C TYR A 58 4.99 1.93 -12.84
N ASN A 59 5.33 2.40 -14.04
CA ASN A 59 4.87 1.80 -15.28
C ASN A 59 3.35 1.62 -15.33
N GLY A 60 2.63 2.62 -14.82
CA GLY A 60 1.18 2.61 -14.85
C GLY A 60 0.52 1.68 -13.85
N GLN A 61 1.29 1.09 -12.93
CA GLN A 61 0.75 0.20 -11.92
C GLN A 61 1.18 0.66 -10.54
N TYR A 62 0.33 0.42 -9.54
CA TYR A 62 0.71 0.67 -8.17
C TYR A 62 1.35 -0.57 -7.57
N TRP A 63 2.44 -0.33 -6.85
CA TRP A 63 3.20 -1.35 -6.14
C TRP A 63 3.25 -1.01 -4.68
N ILE A 64 3.19 -2.01 -3.82
CA ILE A 64 3.57 -1.82 -2.42
C ILE A 64 5.03 -2.25 -2.28
N VAL A 65 5.82 -1.40 -1.63
CA VAL A 65 7.26 -1.61 -1.49
C VAL A 65 7.63 -1.48 -0.02
N ASP A 66 8.24 -2.52 0.53
CA ASP A 66 8.76 -2.46 1.88
C ASP A 66 9.95 -1.50 1.93
N GLN A 67 9.94 -0.60 2.91
CA GLN A 67 10.99 0.42 3.05
C GLN A 67 12.06 -0.03 4.04
N GLN A 68 12.53 -1.28 3.89
CA GLN A 68 13.51 -1.88 4.80
C GLN A 68 13.03 -1.81 6.24
N SER A 69 11.76 -2.11 6.43
CA SER A 69 11.15 -2.07 7.74
C SER A 69 11.70 -3.18 8.63
N THR A 70 11.57 -2.99 9.94
CA THR A 70 12.03 -3.98 10.90
C THR A 70 11.23 -5.27 10.80
N ASN A 71 9.90 -5.16 10.64
CA ASN A 71 9.04 -6.33 10.71
C ASN A 71 8.45 -6.77 9.37
N GLY A 72 8.68 -5.99 8.30
CA GLY A 72 8.28 -6.39 6.96
C GLY A 72 6.82 -6.14 6.63
N VAL A 73 6.49 -6.49 5.39
CA VAL A 73 5.12 -6.45 4.86
C VAL A 73 4.79 -7.88 4.45
N GLU A 74 3.59 -8.36 4.84
CA GLU A 74 3.16 -9.70 4.52
C GLU A 74 1.98 -9.70 3.55
N PHE A 75 2.00 -10.69 2.66
CA PHE A 75 0.90 -10.97 1.76
C PHE A 75 0.71 -12.48 1.73
N ASN A 76 -0.51 -12.96 2.02
CA ASN A 76 -0.83 -14.38 2.06
C ASN A 76 0.12 -15.18 2.96
N GLY A 77 0.50 -14.60 4.09
CA GLY A 77 1.34 -15.27 5.08
C GLY A 77 2.83 -15.26 4.78
N GLY A 78 3.24 -14.65 3.68
CA GLY A 78 4.66 -14.54 3.33
C GLY A 78 5.11 -13.10 3.23
N LYS A 79 6.37 -12.85 3.55
CA LYS A 79 6.92 -11.49 3.42
C LYS A 79 7.19 -11.16 1.97
N VAL A 80 6.89 -9.92 1.60
CA VAL A 80 7.16 -9.42 0.26
C VAL A 80 8.01 -8.17 0.35
N ASP A 81 8.97 -8.04 -0.56
CA ASP A 81 9.76 -6.82 -0.67
C ASP A 81 9.01 -5.79 -1.50
N ARG A 82 8.34 -6.24 -2.53
CA ARG A 82 7.50 -5.41 -3.39
C ARG A 82 6.53 -6.30 -4.14
N LYS A 83 5.37 -5.75 -4.43
CA LYS A 83 4.34 -6.49 -5.16
C LYS A 83 3.42 -5.52 -5.87
N VAL A 84 3.02 -5.84 -7.07
CA VAL A 84 1.93 -5.10 -7.75
C VAL A 84 0.65 -5.29 -6.95
N ILE A 85 -0.02 -4.17 -6.66
CA ILE A 85 -1.26 -4.20 -5.90
C ILE A 85 -2.41 -4.52 -6.85
N GLU A 86 -3.13 -5.60 -6.54
CA GLU A 86 -4.32 -6.01 -7.28
C GLU A 86 -5.57 -5.71 -6.46
N ASP A 87 -6.68 -5.56 -7.15
CA ASP A 87 -7.94 -5.25 -6.49
C ASP A 87 -8.29 -6.32 -5.46
N GLY A 88 -8.53 -5.88 -4.23
CA GLY A 88 -8.86 -6.78 -3.13
C GLY A 88 -7.66 -7.31 -2.35
N ASP A 89 -6.45 -6.97 -2.75
CA ASP A 89 -5.26 -7.43 -2.02
C ASP A 89 -5.30 -6.99 -0.57
N LEU A 90 -4.94 -7.92 0.32
CA LEU A 90 -4.86 -7.66 1.74
C LEU A 90 -3.43 -7.84 2.20
N TYR A 91 -2.86 -6.79 2.76
CA TYR A 91 -1.49 -6.80 3.28
C TYR A 91 -1.51 -6.67 4.78
N ARG A 92 -0.48 -7.22 5.42
CA ARG A 92 -0.35 -7.16 6.86
C ARG A 92 0.97 -6.50 7.24
N ILE A 93 0.90 -5.53 8.13
CA ILE A 93 2.06 -4.88 8.73
C ILE A 93 1.93 -5.08 10.24
N CYS A 94 2.82 -5.87 10.82
CA CYS A 94 2.66 -6.33 12.21
C CYS A 94 1.30 -7.01 12.33
N ASP A 95 0.44 -6.56 13.22
CA ASP A 95 -0.91 -7.12 13.37
C ASP A 95 -1.97 -6.30 12.64
N HIS A 96 -1.57 -5.36 11.80
CA HIS A 96 -2.49 -4.44 11.13
C HIS A 96 -2.73 -4.87 9.70
N GLU A 97 -3.99 -4.93 9.31
CA GLU A 97 -4.39 -5.32 7.97
C GLU A 97 -4.81 -4.11 7.17
N ILE A 98 -4.31 -4.02 5.94
CA ILE A 98 -4.66 -2.96 5.01
C ILE A 98 -5.12 -3.64 3.73
N GLN A 99 -6.35 -3.36 3.32
CA GLN A 99 -6.87 -3.89 2.08
C GLN A 99 -6.87 -2.80 1.02
N PHE A 100 -6.52 -3.16 -0.20
CA PHE A 100 -6.53 -2.22 -1.30
C PHE A 100 -7.62 -2.60 -2.30
N VAL A 101 -8.35 -1.60 -2.76
CA VAL A 101 -9.38 -1.79 -3.78
C VAL A 101 -9.25 -0.69 -4.82
N TYR A 102 -9.62 -1.01 -6.05
CA TYR A 102 -9.70 -0.04 -7.14
C TYR A 102 -11.17 0.32 -7.37
N ARG A 103 -11.45 1.62 -7.44
CA ARG A 103 -12.82 2.11 -7.63
C ARG A 103 -12.92 3.23 -8.65
#